data_c9152755ae6553816733d29c8b067095
#
_entry.id   c9152755ae6553816733d29c8b067095
#
_cell.length_a   1.000
_cell.length_b   1.000
_cell.length_c   1.000
_cell.angle_alpha   90.00
_cell.angle_beta   90.00
_cell.angle_gamma   90.00
#
_symmetry.space_group_name_H-M   'P 1'
#
loop_
_entity.id
_entity.type
_entity.pdbx_description
1 polymer ?
#
loop_
_entity_poly.entity_id
_entity_poly.type
_entity_poly.pdbx_seq_one_letter_code
_entity_poly.pdbx_strand_id
1 'polypeptide(L)'
;MQMLADQYVMQGEMRGDLVKTTFYTDKNLRQLANFSATTENKYDSAYVYYRVINNCNYYIAHCDTNQYNGSTNVVIDKYIAAKATRAWAYLQLGRNYERVPFFTEPLTQISQIDRDYPELGLPELVAQLAPDLEQYSAQPVPTLGININAIRTNGSPNWESAAKGFSPSRCFIPVDVVLGDMYLEAGNYDAAARHFVTYFTKVAWKEDLTSSYTALMRPKSTVSGAGGRMMDDDLPSYNQYTDEVTGMDWSTIFSRNNILDIVSYIPMAPSAQNGTTTNVPLIFGFNYYATSEEKTRTQPYVDEIQLLPSDYLNTLSDSTEYYYYASHTNQTNMYDSVRISTAGDMRLRSVIHQEASGDTAIQWIDKYKYAQILLYRNSTIWLRLAEAFNRLGMTDAAFLILKDGIGEFVLGTYADGSPWVSYLSDETRQALQTTYPLLSTENIELFPNSRAFGIHTHGAGKAASDYPGGKQPGGITYNTGKSPYQLDRMVGLKMQELADAYGVAVGTTKQDTINAIEDMICDELALETAFEGNRWYDLKRMATHKNESGIYGGNFGGRWLARKLAFKQPVVNLEDKNNWYLPFK
;
A
#
# COMPACT_ATOMS: atom_id res chain seq x y z
N MET A 1 0.51 19.43 -11.15
CA MET A 1 0.97 18.45 -10.14
C MET A 1 0.32 18.70 -8.77
N GLN A 2 0.35 19.90 -8.19
CA GLN A 2 -0.24 20.17 -6.87
C GLN A 2 -1.71 19.71 -6.77
N MET A 3 -2.57 20.13 -7.69
CA MET A 3 -3.98 19.72 -7.68
C MET A 3 -4.13 18.19 -7.73
N LEU A 4 -3.33 17.51 -8.56
CA LEU A 4 -3.35 16.05 -8.65
C LEU A 4 -2.94 15.40 -7.32
N ALA A 5 -1.85 15.87 -6.72
CA ALA A 5 -1.32 15.35 -5.48
C ALA A 5 -2.32 15.49 -4.31
N ASP A 6 -2.83 16.70 -4.12
CA ASP A 6 -3.79 17.01 -3.06
C ASP A 6 -5.10 16.22 -3.25
N GLN A 7 -5.61 16.20 -4.49
CA GLN A 7 -6.86 15.51 -4.79
C GLN A 7 -6.74 13.99 -4.63
N TYR A 8 -5.65 13.39 -5.14
CA TYR A 8 -5.45 11.94 -5.05
C TYR A 8 -5.51 11.46 -3.59
N VAL A 9 -4.75 12.12 -2.70
CA VAL A 9 -4.77 11.72 -1.28
C VAL A 9 -6.12 11.99 -0.64
N MET A 10 -6.70 13.19 -0.86
CA MET A 10 -7.93 13.58 -0.17
C MET A 10 -9.15 12.80 -0.65
N GLN A 11 -9.26 12.46 -1.94
CA GLN A 11 -10.36 11.63 -2.44
C GLN A 11 -10.38 10.23 -1.82
N GLY A 12 -9.19 9.64 -1.63
CA GLY A 12 -9.06 8.31 -1.06
C GLY A 12 -9.18 8.28 0.47
N GLU A 13 -8.56 9.21 1.19
CA GLU A 13 -8.55 9.18 2.66
C GLU A 13 -9.83 9.74 3.27
N MET A 14 -10.35 10.84 2.74
CA MET A 14 -11.52 11.49 3.35
C MET A 14 -12.78 10.63 3.29
N ARG A 15 -12.94 9.83 2.25
CA ARG A 15 -14.07 8.89 2.11
C ARG A 15 -13.84 7.54 2.80
N GLY A 16 -12.59 7.26 3.20
CA GLY A 16 -12.23 6.07 3.96
C GLY A 16 -12.51 6.18 5.47
N ASP A 17 -12.16 5.14 6.21
CA ASP A 17 -12.42 5.00 7.65
C ASP A 17 -11.20 5.33 8.54
N LEU A 18 -10.08 5.82 7.98
CA LEU A 18 -8.83 5.99 8.74
C LEU A 18 -8.63 7.38 9.34
N VAL A 19 -9.34 8.38 8.83
CA VAL A 19 -9.23 9.76 9.33
C VAL A 19 -10.55 10.28 9.85
N LYS A 20 -10.49 11.12 10.88
CA LYS A 20 -11.61 11.93 11.38
C LYS A 20 -11.33 13.42 11.21
N THR A 21 -12.37 14.18 10.99
CA THR A 21 -12.34 15.64 10.91
C THR A 21 -12.18 16.28 12.28
N THR A 22 -11.58 17.47 12.34
CA THR A 22 -11.50 18.33 13.51
C THR A 22 -12.47 19.50 13.39
N PHE A 23 -12.53 20.37 14.39
CA PHE A 23 -13.28 21.62 14.31
C PHE A 23 -12.74 22.54 13.17
N TYR A 24 -11.47 22.46 12.87
CA TYR A 24 -10.77 23.30 11.88
C TYR A 24 -10.75 22.74 10.47
N THR A 25 -11.33 21.58 10.23
CA THR A 25 -11.36 20.96 8.90
C THR A 25 -12.06 21.85 7.88
N ASP A 26 -11.43 22.03 6.73
CA ASP A 26 -11.97 22.77 5.58
C ASP A 26 -13.32 22.21 5.09
N LYS A 27 -14.21 23.09 4.61
CA LYS A 27 -15.54 22.71 4.12
C LYS A 27 -15.48 21.62 3.06
N ASN A 28 -14.55 21.69 2.09
CA ASN A 28 -14.46 20.72 1.01
C ASN A 28 -14.04 19.33 1.51
N LEU A 29 -13.15 19.28 2.52
CA LEU A 29 -12.76 18.02 3.16
C LEU A 29 -13.94 17.42 3.93
N ARG A 30 -14.72 18.24 4.67
CA ARG A 30 -15.94 17.77 5.35
C ARG A 30 -16.96 17.21 4.37
N GLN A 31 -17.12 17.84 3.21
CA GLN A 31 -18.03 17.38 2.16
C GLN A 31 -17.59 16.01 1.58
N LEU A 32 -16.30 15.78 1.42
CA LEU A 32 -15.80 14.44 1.05
C LEU A 32 -16.08 13.42 2.15
N ALA A 33 -15.79 13.78 3.41
CA ALA A 33 -15.92 12.88 4.54
C ALA A 33 -17.36 12.40 4.77
N ASN A 34 -18.35 13.28 4.62
CA ASN A 34 -19.77 12.98 4.84
C ASN A 34 -20.54 12.67 3.55
N PHE A 35 -19.85 12.50 2.41
CA PHE A 35 -20.45 12.17 1.11
C PHE A 35 -21.45 13.22 0.59
N SER A 36 -21.21 14.49 0.88
CA SER A 36 -21.99 15.64 0.36
C SER A 36 -21.23 16.47 -0.67
N ALA A 37 -20.16 15.93 -1.24
CA ALA A 37 -19.38 16.62 -2.25
C ALA A 37 -20.24 16.92 -3.48
N THR A 38 -20.06 18.12 -4.03
CA THR A 38 -20.68 18.57 -5.28
C THR A 38 -19.57 18.83 -6.30
N THR A 39 -19.94 19.01 -7.55
CA THR A 39 -19.02 19.36 -8.64
C THR A 39 -18.21 20.66 -8.42
N GLU A 40 -18.54 21.43 -7.39
CA GLU A 40 -17.79 22.62 -6.98
C GLU A 40 -16.74 22.35 -5.89
N ASN A 41 -16.67 21.11 -5.39
CA ASN A 41 -15.66 20.74 -4.41
C ASN A 41 -14.27 20.81 -5.03
N LYS A 42 -13.35 21.52 -4.40
CA LYS A 42 -11.99 21.72 -4.94
C LYS A 42 -11.17 20.43 -5.11
N TYR A 43 -11.56 19.35 -4.44
CA TYR A 43 -10.94 18.02 -4.56
C TYR A 43 -11.75 17.07 -5.45
N ASP A 44 -12.77 17.56 -6.12
CA ASP A 44 -13.58 16.80 -7.08
C ASP A 44 -13.46 17.41 -8.48
N SER A 45 -12.33 17.15 -9.14
CA SER A 45 -12.04 17.65 -10.48
C SER A 45 -11.53 16.57 -11.40
N ALA A 46 -12.39 16.02 -12.24
CA ALA A 46 -12.01 15.07 -13.29
C ALA A 46 -10.96 15.65 -14.24
N TYR A 47 -11.00 16.97 -14.48
CA TYR A 47 -10.05 17.71 -15.31
C TYR A 47 -8.59 17.44 -14.95
N VAL A 48 -8.27 17.24 -13.68
CA VAL A 48 -6.89 16.99 -13.23
C VAL A 48 -6.34 15.71 -13.86
N TYR A 49 -7.14 14.66 -13.91
CA TYR A 49 -6.77 13.39 -14.53
C TYR A 49 -6.78 13.50 -16.06
N TYR A 50 -7.78 14.19 -16.65
CA TYR A 50 -7.83 14.40 -18.09
C TYR A 50 -6.66 15.22 -18.63
N ARG A 51 -6.11 16.15 -17.86
CA ARG A 51 -4.84 16.81 -18.21
C ARG A 51 -3.69 15.83 -18.36
N VAL A 52 -3.58 14.86 -17.44
CA VAL A 52 -2.56 13.80 -17.54
C VAL A 52 -2.81 12.96 -18.78
N ILE A 53 -4.06 12.51 -18.98
CA ILE A 53 -4.46 11.70 -20.14
C ILE A 53 -4.12 12.42 -21.44
N ASN A 54 -4.51 13.69 -21.59
CA ASN A 54 -4.29 14.43 -22.82
C ASN A 54 -2.80 14.67 -23.11
N ASN A 55 -1.99 14.94 -22.08
CA ASN A 55 -0.54 15.04 -22.25
C ASN A 55 0.07 13.70 -22.71
N CYS A 56 -0.38 12.58 -22.14
CA CYS A 56 0.04 11.26 -22.58
C CYS A 56 -0.43 10.98 -24.02
N ASN A 57 -1.67 11.28 -24.38
CA ASN A 57 -2.19 11.13 -25.73
C ASN A 57 -1.37 11.93 -26.74
N TYR A 58 -1.05 13.19 -26.40
CA TYR A 58 -0.23 14.04 -27.26
C TYR A 58 1.17 13.45 -27.48
N TYR A 59 1.82 13.01 -26.40
CA TYR A 59 3.14 12.38 -26.50
C TYR A 59 3.09 11.09 -27.32
N ILE A 60 2.14 10.21 -27.04
CA ILE A 60 1.97 8.93 -27.73
C ILE A 60 1.75 9.14 -29.25
N ALA A 61 0.90 10.13 -29.62
CA ALA A 61 0.58 10.40 -31.02
C ALA A 61 1.73 11.03 -31.84
N HIS A 62 2.67 11.71 -31.17
CA HIS A 62 3.76 12.41 -31.83
C HIS A 62 5.15 11.78 -31.59
N CYS A 63 5.21 10.72 -30.80
CA CYS A 63 6.45 10.03 -30.49
C CYS A 63 6.88 9.14 -31.67
N ASP A 64 8.07 9.41 -32.20
CA ASP A 64 8.70 8.48 -33.14
C ASP A 64 9.37 7.33 -32.37
N THR A 65 8.71 6.17 -32.38
CA THR A 65 9.19 4.96 -31.67
C THR A 65 10.36 4.27 -32.34
N ASN A 66 10.83 4.76 -33.50
CA ASN A 66 11.96 4.20 -34.25
C ASN A 66 13.27 4.99 -34.06
N GLN A 67 13.44 5.64 -32.92
CA GLN A 67 14.67 6.36 -32.61
C GLN A 67 15.68 5.47 -31.90
N TYR A 68 16.80 5.25 -32.55
CA TYR A 68 17.88 4.40 -32.06
C TYR A 68 19.19 5.17 -31.87
N ASN A 69 19.90 4.83 -30.80
CA ASN A 69 21.31 5.18 -30.60
C ASN A 69 22.11 3.87 -30.59
N GLY A 70 22.76 3.56 -31.72
CA GLY A 70 23.33 2.23 -31.96
C GLY A 70 22.23 1.17 -32.04
N SER A 71 22.29 0.15 -31.20
CA SER A 71 21.26 -0.90 -31.08
C SER A 71 20.16 -0.58 -30.07
N THR A 72 20.28 0.50 -29.30
CA THR A 72 19.36 0.85 -28.21
C THR A 72 18.28 1.79 -28.70
N ASN A 73 17.02 1.40 -28.56
CA ASN A 73 15.89 2.31 -28.76
C ASN A 73 15.85 3.28 -27.57
N VAL A 74 15.96 4.59 -27.82
CA VAL A 74 16.08 5.62 -26.78
C VAL A 74 14.75 6.26 -26.40
N VAL A 75 13.63 5.80 -26.97
CA VAL A 75 12.32 6.43 -26.83
C VAL A 75 11.25 5.45 -26.36
N ILE A 76 11.38 4.18 -26.69
CA ILE A 76 10.33 3.17 -26.46
C ILE A 76 9.93 3.06 -24.97
N ASP A 77 10.87 3.15 -24.06
CA ASP A 77 10.64 3.12 -22.61
C ASP A 77 9.71 4.25 -22.15
N LYS A 78 9.92 5.46 -22.70
CA LYS A 78 9.11 6.66 -22.39
C LYS A 78 7.72 6.57 -23.02
N TYR A 79 7.64 6.00 -24.21
CA TYR A 79 6.37 5.71 -24.88
C TYR A 79 5.51 4.74 -24.06
N ILE A 80 6.11 3.67 -23.57
CA ILE A 80 5.46 2.69 -22.70
C ILE A 80 5.01 3.36 -21.38
N ALA A 81 5.88 4.16 -20.76
CA ALA A 81 5.54 4.88 -19.53
C ALA A 81 4.39 5.87 -19.72
N ALA A 82 4.29 6.54 -20.88
CA ALA A 82 3.16 7.41 -21.18
C ALA A 82 1.85 6.60 -21.30
N LYS A 83 1.88 5.41 -21.92
CA LYS A 83 0.71 4.51 -21.96
C LYS A 83 0.30 4.03 -20.57
N ALA A 84 1.25 3.61 -19.75
CA ALA A 84 0.98 3.19 -18.37
C ALA A 84 0.40 4.33 -17.53
N THR A 85 0.97 5.53 -17.64
CA THR A 85 0.46 6.72 -16.94
C THR A 85 -0.95 7.10 -17.38
N ARG A 86 -1.25 7.01 -18.68
CA ARG A 86 -2.62 7.21 -19.21
C ARG A 86 -3.60 6.20 -18.63
N ALA A 87 -3.24 4.93 -18.63
CA ALA A 87 -4.08 3.88 -18.09
C ALA A 87 -4.31 4.06 -16.58
N TRP A 88 -3.28 4.41 -15.83
CA TRP A 88 -3.41 4.75 -14.41
C TRP A 88 -4.36 5.95 -14.17
N ALA A 89 -4.27 7.00 -15.01
CA ALA A 89 -5.16 8.15 -14.86
C ALA A 89 -6.62 7.79 -15.14
N TYR A 90 -6.89 6.96 -16.15
CA TYR A 90 -8.23 6.40 -16.40
C TYR A 90 -8.70 5.47 -15.27
N LEU A 91 -7.80 4.68 -14.68
CA LEU A 91 -8.11 3.86 -13.51
C LEU A 91 -8.58 4.75 -12.33
N GLN A 92 -7.91 5.89 -12.08
CA GLN A 92 -8.34 6.83 -11.05
C GLN A 92 -9.70 7.46 -11.36
N LEU A 93 -9.97 7.78 -12.62
CA LEU A 93 -11.30 8.27 -13.05
C LEU A 93 -12.37 7.21 -12.79
N GLY A 94 -12.19 5.97 -13.22
CA GLY A 94 -13.13 4.88 -12.99
C GLY A 94 -13.34 4.51 -11.53
N ARG A 95 -12.32 4.74 -10.68
CA ARG A 95 -12.43 4.58 -9.23
C ARG A 95 -13.29 5.65 -8.56
N ASN A 96 -13.25 6.86 -9.08
CA ASN A 96 -13.94 8.01 -8.49
C ASN A 96 -15.33 8.26 -9.08
N TYR A 97 -15.52 7.98 -10.35
CA TYR A 97 -16.74 8.29 -11.10
C TYR A 97 -17.33 7.01 -11.69
N GLU A 98 -18.63 6.92 -11.75
CA GLU A 98 -19.32 5.72 -12.23
C GLU A 98 -19.05 5.45 -13.71
N ARG A 99 -19.18 6.50 -14.53
CA ARG A 99 -18.88 6.49 -15.97
C ARG A 99 -18.16 7.77 -16.35
N VAL A 100 -17.24 7.68 -17.31
CA VAL A 100 -16.41 8.81 -17.74
C VAL A 100 -16.17 8.80 -19.24
N PRO A 101 -16.10 9.97 -19.91
CA PRO A 101 -15.73 10.07 -21.31
C PRO A 101 -14.38 9.41 -21.61
N PHE A 102 -14.34 8.58 -22.64
CA PHE A 102 -13.14 7.85 -23.05
C PHE A 102 -12.64 8.28 -24.41
N PHE A 103 -11.38 8.69 -24.50
CA PHE A 103 -10.69 9.03 -25.74
C PHE A 103 -9.19 8.79 -25.62
N THR A 104 -8.54 8.47 -26.73
CA THR A 104 -7.10 8.21 -26.81
C THR A 104 -6.38 9.13 -27.81
N GLU A 105 -7.11 9.96 -28.54
CA GLU A 105 -6.54 11.02 -29.37
C GLU A 105 -6.19 12.26 -28.55
N PRO A 106 -5.16 13.05 -28.96
CA PRO A 106 -4.85 14.31 -28.32
C PRO A 106 -5.91 15.38 -28.64
N LEU A 107 -6.42 16.03 -27.59
CA LEU A 107 -7.30 17.18 -27.72
C LEU A 107 -6.43 18.45 -27.83
N THR A 108 -6.37 19.04 -29.02
CA THR A 108 -5.56 20.23 -29.35
C THR A 108 -6.40 21.47 -29.66
N GLN A 109 -7.70 21.29 -29.81
CA GLN A 109 -8.65 22.35 -30.14
C GLN A 109 -9.85 22.31 -29.17
N ILE A 110 -10.37 23.49 -28.80
CA ILE A 110 -11.53 23.62 -27.90
C ILE A 110 -12.75 22.86 -28.45
N SER A 111 -12.98 22.93 -29.77
CA SER A 111 -14.10 22.23 -30.44
C SER A 111 -14.08 20.72 -30.30
N GLN A 112 -12.97 20.12 -29.86
CA GLN A 112 -12.88 18.69 -29.59
C GLN A 112 -13.45 18.33 -28.22
N ILE A 113 -13.50 19.28 -27.28
CA ILE A 113 -14.06 19.06 -25.93
C ILE A 113 -15.57 18.84 -26.00
N ASP A 114 -16.24 19.49 -26.95
CA ASP A 114 -17.71 19.42 -27.12
C ASP A 114 -18.15 18.20 -27.93
N ARG A 115 -17.26 17.30 -28.31
CA ARG A 115 -17.60 16.06 -29.00
C ARG A 115 -18.25 15.07 -28.04
N ASP A 116 -19.15 14.28 -28.59
CA ASP A 116 -19.75 13.14 -27.90
C ASP A 116 -18.74 11.97 -27.85
N TYR A 117 -18.17 11.72 -26.68
CA TYR A 117 -17.27 10.61 -26.44
C TYR A 117 -18.02 9.47 -25.75
N PRO A 118 -17.69 8.19 -26.02
CA PRO A 118 -18.28 7.08 -25.29
C PRO A 118 -17.97 7.19 -23.81
N GLU A 119 -18.98 7.08 -22.97
CA GLU A 119 -18.80 7.01 -21.52
C GLU A 119 -18.60 5.56 -21.11
N LEU A 120 -17.50 5.29 -20.42
CA LEU A 120 -17.11 3.96 -19.97
C LEU A 120 -17.04 3.88 -18.45
N GLY A 121 -17.52 2.78 -17.90
CA GLY A 121 -17.29 2.40 -16.52
C GLY A 121 -15.95 1.68 -16.35
N LEU A 122 -15.57 1.39 -15.10
CA LEU A 122 -14.27 0.82 -14.78
C LEU A 122 -13.96 -0.50 -15.53
N PRO A 123 -14.85 -1.50 -15.59
CA PRO A 123 -14.57 -2.73 -16.34
C PRO A 123 -14.38 -2.49 -17.84
N GLU A 124 -15.15 -1.56 -18.42
CA GLU A 124 -15.05 -1.19 -19.83
C GLU A 124 -13.73 -0.45 -20.12
N LEU A 125 -13.30 0.46 -19.23
CA LEU A 125 -12.00 1.13 -19.32
C LEU A 125 -10.85 0.11 -19.30
N VAL A 126 -10.92 -0.87 -18.40
CA VAL A 126 -9.92 -1.94 -18.33
C VAL A 126 -9.88 -2.75 -19.62
N ALA A 127 -11.05 -3.14 -20.15
CA ALA A 127 -11.15 -3.88 -21.40
C ALA A 127 -10.56 -3.12 -22.62
N GLN A 128 -10.62 -1.78 -22.60
CA GLN A 128 -10.05 -0.94 -23.67
C GLN A 128 -8.54 -0.73 -23.53
N LEU A 129 -8.02 -0.61 -22.31
CA LEU A 129 -6.65 -0.15 -22.05
C LEU A 129 -5.68 -1.31 -21.78
N ALA A 130 -6.12 -2.38 -21.12
CA ALA A 130 -5.23 -3.46 -20.72
C ALA A 130 -4.60 -4.20 -21.93
N PRO A 131 -5.32 -4.54 -23.01
CA PRO A 131 -4.72 -5.23 -24.15
C PRO A 131 -3.58 -4.45 -24.81
N ASP A 132 -3.64 -3.12 -24.80
CA ASP A 132 -2.59 -2.26 -25.35
C ASP A 132 -1.34 -2.22 -24.45
N LEU A 133 -1.47 -2.50 -23.16
CA LEU A 133 -0.36 -2.57 -22.20
C LEU A 133 0.26 -3.96 -22.10
N GLU A 134 -0.50 -5.02 -22.31
CA GLU A 134 -0.05 -6.42 -22.15
C GLU A 134 1.22 -6.74 -22.97
N GLN A 135 1.34 -6.17 -24.17
CA GLN A 135 2.52 -6.36 -25.02
C GLN A 135 3.81 -5.80 -24.39
N TYR A 136 3.69 -4.98 -23.37
CA TYR A 136 4.80 -4.34 -22.65
C TYR A 136 5.00 -4.90 -21.24
N SER A 137 4.36 -6.01 -20.91
CA SER A 137 4.60 -6.71 -19.66
C SER A 137 6.08 -7.05 -19.49
N ALA A 138 6.56 -7.06 -18.26
CA ALA A 138 7.96 -7.28 -17.89
C ALA A 138 8.96 -6.22 -18.43
N GLN A 139 8.50 -5.09 -18.95
CA GLN A 139 9.39 -4.00 -19.36
C GLN A 139 9.75 -3.11 -18.18
N PRO A 140 11.04 -2.72 -18.05
CA PRO A 140 11.46 -1.79 -17.01
C PRO A 140 10.89 -0.38 -17.22
N VAL A 141 10.80 0.38 -16.15
CA VAL A 141 10.49 1.82 -16.25
C VAL A 141 11.65 2.60 -16.87
N PRO A 142 11.39 3.79 -17.46
CA PRO A 142 12.44 4.60 -18.07
C PRO A 142 13.52 4.98 -17.06
N THR A 143 14.76 4.78 -17.44
CA THR A 143 15.90 5.41 -16.78
C THR A 143 16.10 6.78 -17.40
N LEU A 144 15.55 7.81 -16.79
CA LEU A 144 15.85 9.17 -17.23
C LEU A 144 17.28 9.51 -16.84
N GLY A 145 18.14 9.67 -17.83
CA GLY A 145 19.50 10.19 -17.67
C GLY A 145 19.52 11.68 -17.28
N ILE A 146 18.65 12.08 -16.35
CA ILE A 146 18.70 13.43 -15.78
C ILE A 146 19.94 13.45 -14.90
N ASN A 147 20.97 14.11 -15.38
CA ASN A 147 22.11 14.42 -14.57
C ASN A 147 21.66 15.44 -13.51
N ILE A 148 21.28 14.96 -12.34
CA ILE A 148 20.89 15.80 -11.19
C ILE A 148 22.03 16.78 -10.84
N ASN A 149 23.27 16.43 -11.15
CA ASN A 149 24.42 17.33 -11.01
C ASN A 149 24.39 18.50 -12.01
N ALA A 150 23.75 18.35 -13.16
CA ALA A 150 23.59 19.47 -14.11
C ALA A 150 22.50 20.47 -13.69
N ILE A 151 21.58 20.08 -12.81
CA ILE A 151 20.59 21.00 -12.21
C ILE A 151 21.22 21.82 -11.06
N ARG A 152 22.47 21.52 -10.70
CA ARG A 152 23.25 22.20 -9.64
C ARG A 152 23.71 23.63 -9.95
N THR A 153 23.25 24.27 -10.98
CA THR A 153 23.87 25.49 -11.50
C THR A 153 23.75 26.74 -10.62
N ASN A 154 23.21 26.67 -9.40
CA ASN A 154 23.12 27.90 -8.56
C ASN A 154 23.49 27.74 -7.08
N GLY A 155 24.49 26.92 -6.77
CA GLY A 155 25.29 27.09 -5.54
C GLY A 155 24.60 27.10 -4.17
N SER A 156 23.38 26.61 -4.05
CA SER A 156 22.69 26.55 -2.75
C SER A 156 22.89 25.20 -2.05
N PRO A 157 23.54 25.16 -0.87
CA PRO A 157 23.76 23.93 -0.11
C PRO A 157 22.48 23.18 0.26
N ASN A 158 21.37 23.88 0.41
CA ASN A 158 20.07 23.30 0.77
C ASN A 158 19.41 22.54 -0.38
N TRP A 159 19.84 22.79 -1.60
CA TRP A 159 19.35 22.08 -2.78
C TRP A 159 19.92 20.67 -2.88
N GLU A 160 21.16 20.49 -2.49
CA GLU A 160 21.82 19.17 -2.51
C GLU A 160 21.16 18.18 -1.56
N SER A 161 20.69 18.64 -0.40
CA SER A 161 19.95 17.80 0.54
C SER A 161 18.54 17.44 0.03
N ALA A 162 17.90 18.38 -0.69
CA ALA A 162 16.57 18.16 -1.26
C ALA A 162 16.59 17.29 -2.53
N ALA A 163 17.70 17.32 -3.29
CA ALA A 163 17.89 16.50 -4.49
C ALA A 163 18.44 15.10 -4.18
N LYS A 164 19.06 14.90 -3.03
CA LYS A 164 19.44 13.57 -2.56
C LYS A 164 18.16 12.74 -2.34
N GLY A 165 18.04 11.65 -3.06
CA GLY A 165 16.89 10.76 -2.99
C GLY A 165 15.82 10.97 -4.06
N PHE A 166 15.94 11.98 -4.94
CA PHE A 166 15.06 12.06 -6.10
C PHE A 166 15.50 11.04 -7.16
N SER A 167 14.64 10.05 -7.40
CA SER A 167 14.82 9.09 -8.49
C SER A 167 13.82 9.40 -9.61
N PRO A 168 14.26 9.91 -10.76
CA PRO A 168 13.35 10.21 -11.86
C PRO A 168 12.61 8.99 -12.40
N SER A 169 13.19 7.80 -12.34
CA SER A 169 12.54 6.55 -12.75
C SER A 169 11.29 6.25 -11.90
N ARG A 170 11.30 6.61 -10.63
CA ARG A 170 10.16 6.42 -9.72
C ARG A 170 9.01 7.43 -9.92
N CYS A 171 9.14 8.37 -10.84
CA CYS A 171 8.01 9.18 -11.29
C CYS A 171 7.13 8.43 -12.30
N PHE A 172 7.55 7.24 -12.73
CA PHE A 172 6.80 6.38 -13.64
C PHE A 172 6.24 5.17 -12.90
N ILE A 173 5.13 4.67 -13.39
CA ILE A 173 4.48 3.49 -12.80
C ILE A 173 4.83 2.29 -13.68
N PRO A 174 5.35 1.18 -13.12
CA PRO A 174 5.59 -0.04 -13.89
C PRO A 174 4.30 -0.57 -14.54
N VAL A 175 4.41 -1.04 -15.77
CA VAL A 175 3.26 -1.55 -16.54
C VAL A 175 2.55 -2.66 -15.78
N ASP A 176 3.29 -3.63 -15.24
CA ASP A 176 2.69 -4.76 -14.53
C ASP A 176 1.99 -4.36 -13.23
N VAL A 177 2.40 -3.26 -12.59
CA VAL A 177 1.68 -2.71 -11.43
C VAL A 177 0.35 -2.10 -11.86
N VAL A 178 0.33 -1.35 -12.97
CA VAL A 178 -0.92 -0.78 -13.51
C VAL A 178 -1.86 -1.88 -13.98
N LEU A 179 -1.37 -2.87 -14.73
CA LEU A 179 -2.17 -4.01 -15.20
C LEU A 179 -2.74 -4.82 -14.03
N GLY A 180 -1.89 -5.13 -13.04
CA GLY A 180 -2.32 -5.83 -11.84
C GLY A 180 -3.47 -5.12 -11.13
N ASP A 181 -3.37 -3.80 -10.97
CA ASP A 181 -4.41 -2.97 -10.37
C ASP A 181 -5.69 -2.92 -11.20
N MET A 182 -5.56 -2.73 -12.51
CA MET A 182 -6.70 -2.70 -13.42
C MET A 182 -7.48 -4.01 -13.40
N TYR A 183 -6.77 -5.14 -13.47
CA TYR A 183 -7.39 -6.46 -13.42
C TYR A 183 -7.99 -6.78 -12.04
N LEU A 184 -7.35 -6.36 -10.96
CA LEU A 184 -7.90 -6.53 -9.60
C LEU A 184 -9.23 -5.77 -9.46
N GLU A 185 -9.30 -4.54 -9.94
CA GLU A 185 -10.51 -3.72 -9.92
C GLU A 185 -11.62 -4.27 -10.85
N ALA A 186 -11.23 -4.91 -11.94
CA ALA A 186 -12.17 -5.54 -12.87
C ALA A 186 -12.60 -6.96 -12.47
N GLY A 187 -12.11 -7.49 -11.33
CA GLY A 187 -12.43 -8.82 -10.86
C GLY A 187 -11.70 -9.98 -11.57
N ASN A 188 -10.72 -9.68 -12.41
CA ASN A 188 -9.86 -10.69 -13.03
C ASN A 188 -8.64 -10.98 -12.15
N TYR A 189 -8.86 -11.75 -11.09
CA TYR A 189 -7.87 -12.00 -10.03
C TYR A 189 -6.68 -12.82 -10.52
N ASP A 190 -6.88 -13.73 -11.49
CA ASP A 190 -5.77 -14.50 -12.08
C ASP A 190 -4.80 -13.60 -12.85
N ALA A 191 -5.31 -12.73 -13.71
CA ALA A 191 -4.48 -11.78 -14.44
C ALA A 191 -3.79 -10.80 -13.47
N ALA A 192 -4.52 -10.29 -12.46
CA ALA A 192 -3.95 -9.42 -11.44
C ALA A 192 -2.77 -10.09 -10.71
N ALA A 193 -2.93 -11.32 -10.24
CA ALA A 193 -1.87 -12.05 -9.57
C ALA A 193 -0.65 -12.29 -10.47
N ARG A 194 -0.86 -12.66 -11.74
CA ARG A 194 0.24 -12.86 -12.71
C ARG A 194 1.05 -11.59 -12.92
N HIS A 195 0.40 -10.43 -13.07
CA HIS A 195 1.10 -9.17 -13.27
C HIS A 195 1.86 -8.74 -12.02
N PHE A 196 1.29 -8.87 -10.82
CA PHE A 196 2.04 -8.58 -9.60
C PHE A 196 3.25 -9.53 -9.41
N VAL A 197 3.10 -10.82 -9.74
CA VAL A 197 4.21 -11.77 -9.74
C VAL A 197 5.27 -11.39 -10.78
N THR A 198 4.86 -11.00 -11.98
CA THR A 198 5.77 -10.51 -13.03
C THR A 198 6.53 -9.27 -12.57
N TYR A 199 5.84 -8.32 -11.92
CA TYR A 199 6.49 -7.17 -11.33
C TYR A 199 7.61 -7.60 -10.37
N PHE A 200 7.32 -8.45 -9.39
CA PHE A 200 8.31 -8.89 -8.41
C PHE A 200 9.45 -9.72 -8.99
N THR A 201 9.19 -10.50 -10.03
CA THR A 201 10.20 -11.45 -10.59
C THR A 201 10.99 -10.91 -11.76
N LYS A 202 10.45 -9.95 -12.51
CA LYS A 202 11.06 -9.47 -13.76
C LYS A 202 11.36 -7.98 -13.77
N VAL A 203 10.56 -7.15 -13.07
CA VAL A 203 10.69 -5.69 -13.12
C VAL A 203 11.39 -5.16 -11.87
N ALA A 204 10.89 -5.48 -10.70
CA ALA A 204 11.40 -4.97 -9.44
C ALA A 204 12.89 -5.27 -9.23
N TRP A 205 13.34 -6.44 -9.64
CA TRP A 205 14.72 -6.89 -9.44
C TRP A 205 15.75 -6.35 -10.44
N LYS A 206 15.31 -5.83 -11.57
CA LYS A 206 16.24 -5.34 -12.60
C LYS A 206 16.79 -3.94 -12.33
N GLU A 207 16.12 -3.16 -11.52
CA GLU A 207 16.40 -1.72 -11.44
C GLU A 207 17.14 -1.26 -10.20
N ASP A 208 16.96 -1.91 -9.03
CA ASP A 208 17.41 -1.30 -7.79
C ASP A 208 17.98 -2.24 -6.73
N LEU A 209 18.05 -3.55 -6.98
CA LEU A 209 17.65 -4.38 -5.87
C LEU A 209 18.70 -5.34 -5.41
N THR A 210 19.92 -5.07 -5.71
CA THR A 210 20.99 -5.99 -5.35
C THR A 210 21.31 -6.00 -3.85
N SER A 211 20.96 -4.98 -3.07
CA SER A 211 21.35 -5.02 -1.65
C SER A 211 20.41 -4.37 -0.66
N SER A 212 19.63 -3.40 -1.07
CA SER A 212 18.91 -2.53 -0.12
C SER A 212 17.42 -2.80 0.03
N TYR A 213 16.76 -3.24 -1.03
CA TYR A 213 15.34 -3.59 -1.02
C TYR A 213 14.99 -4.65 0.04
N THR A 214 15.85 -5.60 0.17
CA THR A 214 15.70 -6.69 1.12
C THR A 214 15.93 -6.29 2.58
N ALA A 215 16.44 -5.09 2.84
CA ALA A 215 16.58 -4.59 4.20
C ALA A 215 15.24 -4.17 4.78
N LEU A 216 14.36 -3.57 3.96
CA LEU A 216 13.02 -3.15 4.38
C LEU A 216 12.09 -4.32 4.71
N MET A 217 12.32 -5.46 4.07
CA MET A 217 11.50 -6.66 4.24
C MET A 217 12.11 -7.64 5.24
N ARG A 218 13.13 -7.24 6.00
CA ARG A 218 13.75 -8.09 7.01
C ARG A 218 13.11 -7.89 8.37
N PRO A 219 12.77 -8.97 9.06
CA PRO A 219 12.54 -8.88 10.50
C PRO A 219 13.80 -8.40 11.21
N LYS A 220 13.70 -7.35 11.99
CA LYS A 220 14.81 -6.80 12.75
C LYS A 220 15.13 -7.67 13.96
N SER A 221 16.40 -7.95 14.19
CA SER A 221 16.85 -8.50 15.46
C SER A 221 16.96 -7.36 16.48
N THR A 222 16.08 -7.33 17.44
CA THR A 222 16.08 -6.30 18.50
C THR A 222 17.05 -6.60 19.61
N VAL A 223 17.63 -7.80 19.60
CA VAL A 223 18.61 -8.20 20.63
C VAL A 223 19.94 -8.45 19.94
N SER A 224 20.90 -7.59 20.22
CA SER A 224 22.26 -7.73 19.72
C SER A 224 22.81 -9.10 20.12
N GLY A 225 23.12 -9.92 19.13
CA GLY A 225 23.78 -11.22 19.31
C GLY A 225 22.88 -12.45 19.47
N ALA A 226 21.57 -12.31 19.58
CA ALA A 226 20.70 -13.45 19.92
C ALA A 226 19.76 -13.93 18.83
N GLY A 227 19.71 -13.30 17.65
CA GLY A 227 18.90 -13.77 16.53
C GLY A 227 17.38 -13.74 16.75
N GLY A 228 16.90 -13.09 17.78
CA GLY A 228 15.46 -12.81 17.95
C GLY A 228 15.00 -11.77 16.94
N ARG A 229 13.94 -12.06 16.21
CA ARG A 229 13.40 -11.18 15.18
C ARG A 229 12.01 -10.79 15.57
N MET A 230 11.75 -9.51 15.63
CA MET A 230 10.45 -9.01 16.04
C MET A 230 9.64 -8.46 14.90
N MET A 231 10.25 -7.70 14.03
CA MET A 231 9.56 -6.94 13.02
C MET A 231 10.48 -6.68 11.84
N ASP A 232 9.93 -6.14 10.78
CA ASP A 232 10.70 -5.58 9.69
C ASP A 232 11.66 -4.50 10.19
N ASP A 233 12.75 -4.32 9.46
CA ASP A 233 13.72 -3.25 9.73
C ASP A 233 13.07 -1.86 9.69
N ASP A 234 11.87 -1.78 9.11
CA ASP A 234 11.10 -0.56 8.93
C ASP A 234 10.22 -0.19 10.11
N LEU A 235 9.95 -1.13 11.01
CA LEU A 235 9.10 -0.89 12.16
C LEU A 235 9.91 -0.36 13.33
N PRO A 236 9.29 0.49 14.18
CA PRO A 236 9.94 0.95 15.40
C PRO A 236 10.37 -0.21 16.27
N SER A 237 11.56 -0.14 16.81
CA SER A 237 12.06 -1.15 17.74
C SER A 237 11.32 -1.02 19.06
N TYR A 238 10.73 -2.12 19.52
CA TYR A 238 10.15 -2.21 20.85
C TYR A 238 11.17 -2.75 21.84
N ASN A 239 11.42 -2.02 22.91
CA ASN A 239 12.28 -2.49 23.97
C ASN A 239 11.47 -3.25 25.02
N GLN A 240 11.52 -4.55 24.98
CA GLN A 240 10.79 -5.43 25.90
C GLN A 240 11.15 -5.27 27.38
N TYR A 241 12.28 -4.63 27.69
CA TYR A 241 12.72 -4.45 29.08
C TYR A 241 12.22 -3.14 29.68
N THR A 242 12.01 -2.13 28.85
CA THR A 242 11.57 -0.81 29.30
C THR A 242 10.15 -0.47 28.88
N ASP A 243 9.50 -1.34 28.09
CA ASP A 243 8.20 -1.09 27.44
C ASP A 243 8.20 0.20 26.59
N GLU A 244 9.36 0.58 26.10
CA GLU A 244 9.55 1.79 25.31
C GLU A 244 9.71 1.47 23.84
N VAL A 245 9.14 2.31 22.99
CA VAL A 245 9.36 2.33 21.55
C VAL A 245 10.67 3.06 21.28
N THR A 246 11.67 2.34 20.81
CA THR A 246 12.95 2.93 20.42
C THR A 246 13.16 2.74 18.92
N GLY A 247 13.47 3.82 18.25
CA GLY A 247 13.69 3.84 16.80
C GLY A 247 12.40 4.13 16.04
N MET A 248 12.56 4.75 14.88
CA MET A 248 11.48 5.22 14.00
C MET A 248 11.85 4.85 12.57
N ASP A 249 12.35 3.65 12.35
CA ASP A 249 12.93 3.29 11.06
C ASP A 249 11.85 3.23 9.97
N TRP A 250 10.65 2.74 10.31
CA TRP A 250 9.54 2.69 9.35
C TRP A 250 9.14 4.06 8.82
N SER A 251 9.17 5.12 9.64
CA SER A 251 8.87 6.49 9.18
C SER A 251 9.88 6.99 8.15
N THR A 252 11.06 6.40 8.06
CA THR A 252 12.08 6.80 7.09
C THR A 252 11.75 6.37 5.66
N ILE A 253 10.86 5.39 5.47
CA ILE A 253 10.34 4.97 4.15
C ILE A 253 9.79 6.18 3.40
N PHE A 254 9.12 7.10 4.12
CA PHE A 254 8.52 8.29 3.54
C PHE A 254 9.52 9.41 3.30
N SER A 255 10.78 9.22 3.70
CA SER A 255 11.83 10.20 3.47
C SER A 255 12.32 10.17 2.02
N ARG A 256 12.77 11.33 1.52
CA ARG A 256 13.33 11.43 0.17
C ARG A 256 14.61 10.63 -0.03
N ASN A 257 15.29 10.28 1.05
CA ASN A 257 16.56 9.57 1.02
C ASN A 257 16.38 8.05 1.05
N ASN A 258 15.19 7.57 1.42
CA ASN A 258 14.88 6.16 1.46
C ASN A 258 13.90 5.84 0.33
N ILE A 259 14.39 5.15 -0.69
CA ILE A 259 13.62 4.77 -1.88
C ILE A 259 13.29 3.27 -1.91
N LEU A 260 13.58 2.57 -0.83
CA LEU A 260 13.63 1.11 -0.86
C LEU A 260 12.25 0.46 -1.05
N ASP A 261 11.21 0.96 -0.40
CA ASP A 261 9.84 0.46 -0.57
C ASP A 261 9.04 1.23 -1.64
N ILE A 262 9.51 2.42 -2.03
CA ILE A 262 8.79 3.30 -2.96
C ILE A 262 8.93 2.78 -4.39
N VAL A 263 7.80 2.45 -5.01
CA VAL A 263 7.73 2.04 -6.41
C VAL A 263 7.48 3.24 -7.31
N SER A 264 6.50 4.08 -6.94
CA SER A 264 6.15 5.26 -7.72
C SER A 264 5.60 6.39 -6.85
N TYR A 265 5.92 7.63 -7.19
CA TYR A 265 5.45 8.81 -6.47
C TYR A 265 5.23 10.01 -7.39
N ILE A 266 4.38 10.95 -6.95
CA ILE A 266 4.29 12.29 -7.54
C ILE A 266 5.36 13.15 -6.89
N PRO A 267 6.34 13.65 -7.66
CA PRO A 267 7.42 14.46 -7.10
C PRO A 267 6.88 15.83 -6.67
N MET A 268 7.05 16.15 -5.39
CA MET A 268 6.67 17.42 -4.80
C MET A 268 7.87 18.08 -4.15
N ALA A 269 7.88 19.40 -4.11
CA ALA A 269 8.92 20.18 -3.44
C ALA A 269 8.51 20.52 -2.01
N PRO A 270 9.47 20.63 -1.07
CA PRO A 270 9.18 21.05 0.29
C PRO A 270 8.78 22.54 0.41
N SER A 271 9.08 23.35 -0.60
CA SER A 271 8.70 24.75 -0.64
C SER A 271 8.45 25.22 -2.06
N ALA A 272 7.66 26.29 -2.23
CA ALA A 272 7.36 26.88 -3.53
C ALA A 272 8.63 27.41 -4.27
N GLN A 273 9.67 27.75 -3.53
CA GLN A 273 10.95 28.18 -4.11
C GLN A 273 11.69 27.06 -4.83
N ASN A 274 11.44 25.80 -4.43
CA ASN A 274 12.13 24.63 -4.94
C ASN A 274 11.29 23.83 -5.95
N GLY A 275 10.08 24.27 -6.27
CA GLY A 275 9.20 23.60 -7.23
C GLY A 275 7.74 23.57 -6.80
N THR A 276 6.98 22.60 -7.32
CA THR A 276 5.56 22.44 -7.03
C THR A 276 5.36 21.82 -5.64
N THR A 277 4.64 22.53 -4.78
CA THR A 277 4.30 22.09 -3.42
C THR A 277 2.95 21.38 -3.37
N THR A 278 2.65 20.74 -2.23
CA THR A 278 1.35 20.14 -1.91
C THR A 278 0.84 20.66 -0.57
N ASN A 279 -0.49 20.72 -0.41
CA ASN A 279 -1.12 21.09 0.86
C ASN A 279 -1.31 19.88 1.80
N VAL A 280 -1.05 18.67 1.35
CA VAL A 280 -1.25 17.46 2.15
C VAL A 280 -0.55 17.52 3.51
N PRO A 281 0.73 17.93 3.60
CA PRO A 281 1.38 18.09 4.91
C PRO A 281 0.62 19.04 5.84
N LEU A 282 0.18 20.20 5.35
CA LEU A 282 -0.57 21.18 6.14
C LEU A 282 -1.92 20.63 6.63
N ILE A 283 -2.63 19.89 5.77
CA ILE A 283 -3.92 19.29 6.11
C ILE A 283 -3.76 18.32 7.28
N PHE A 284 -2.64 17.60 7.33
CA PHE A 284 -2.30 16.67 8.41
C PHE A 284 -1.61 17.35 9.63
N GLY A 285 -1.40 18.67 9.58
CA GLY A 285 -0.85 19.43 10.70
C GLY A 285 0.65 19.69 10.62
N PHE A 286 1.34 19.28 9.54
CA PHE A 286 2.76 19.53 9.38
C PHE A 286 3.02 20.78 8.54
N ASN A 287 3.50 21.86 9.17
CA ASN A 287 3.76 23.13 8.50
C ASN A 287 5.15 23.17 7.84
N TYR A 288 5.21 22.85 6.57
CA TYR A 288 6.44 22.90 5.76
C TYR A 288 6.84 24.32 5.34
N TYR A 289 5.89 25.23 5.36
CA TYR A 289 6.03 26.57 4.75
C TYR A 289 6.24 27.67 5.78
N ALA A 290 6.49 27.25 7.03
CA ALA A 290 6.81 28.19 8.09
C ALA A 290 7.91 29.18 7.67
N THR A 291 7.76 30.42 8.04
CA THR A 291 8.78 31.46 7.87
C THR A 291 10.05 31.09 8.63
N SER A 292 11.14 31.84 8.43
CA SER A 292 12.39 31.57 9.14
C SER A 292 12.25 31.65 10.67
N GLU A 293 11.30 32.43 11.16
CA GLU A 293 10.97 32.55 12.58
C GLU A 293 10.16 31.34 13.07
N GLU A 294 9.25 30.82 12.25
CA GLU A 294 8.43 29.63 12.55
C GLU A 294 9.19 28.31 12.35
N LYS A 295 10.31 28.28 11.64
CA LYS A 295 11.14 27.07 11.46
C LYS A 295 11.69 26.50 12.77
N THR A 296 11.67 27.25 13.84
CA THR A 296 12.02 26.79 15.18
C THR A 296 10.86 26.13 15.90
N ARG A 297 9.64 26.23 15.37
CA ARG A 297 8.45 25.61 15.96
C ARG A 297 8.41 24.13 15.59
N THR A 298 8.38 23.28 16.59
CA THR A 298 8.36 21.83 16.45
C THR A 298 6.96 21.26 16.35
N GLN A 299 5.95 21.99 16.84
CA GLN A 299 4.56 21.55 16.83
C GLN A 299 3.64 22.53 16.09
N PRO A 300 2.56 22.05 15.43
CA PRO A 300 1.55 22.90 14.82
C PRO A 300 0.72 23.63 15.88
N TYR A 301 0.05 24.71 15.48
CA TYR A 301 -1.08 25.22 16.26
C TYR A 301 -2.29 24.31 16.13
N VAL A 302 -3.14 24.27 17.13
CA VAL A 302 -4.34 23.39 17.15
C VAL A 302 -5.25 23.66 15.95
N ASP A 303 -5.38 24.90 15.53
CA ASP A 303 -6.19 25.35 14.39
C ASP A 303 -5.59 25.00 13.02
N GLU A 304 -4.33 24.58 12.97
CA GLU A 304 -3.70 24.07 11.75
C GLU A 304 -4.00 22.58 11.49
N ILE A 305 -4.46 21.85 12.50
CA ILE A 305 -4.70 20.41 12.42
C ILE A 305 -6.11 20.17 11.90
N GLN A 306 -6.23 19.76 10.65
CA GLN A 306 -7.53 19.51 10.03
C GLN A 306 -7.99 18.06 10.15
N LEU A 307 -7.06 17.10 10.23
CA LEU A 307 -7.34 15.68 10.27
C LEU A 307 -6.55 15.00 11.38
N LEU A 308 -7.20 14.03 12.01
CA LEU A 308 -6.61 13.14 13.00
C LEU A 308 -6.88 11.67 12.61
N PRO A 309 -6.12 10.71 13.12
CA PRO A 309 -6.48 9.30 13.01
C PRO A 309 -7.89 9.06 13.54
N SER A 310 -8.66 8.21 12.88
CA SER A 310 -9.97 7.81 13.37
C SER A 310 -9.86 6.94 14.62
N ASP A 311 -10.92 6.86 15.40
CA ASP A 311 -10.98 6.00 16.58
C ASP A 311 -10.90 4.51 16.18
N TYR A 312 -11.41 4.16 14.98
CA TYR A 312 -11.24 2.83 14.40
C TYR A 312 -9.76 2.48 14.17
N LEU A 313 -8.99 3.38 13.52
CA LEU A 313 -7.57 3.14 13.25
C LEU A 313 -6.75 3.04 14.54
N ASN A 314 -7.03 3.92 15.51
CA ASN A 314 -6.37 3.87 16.81
C ASN A 314 -6.67 2.54 17.54
N THR A 315 -7.95 2.13 17.57
CA THR A 315 -8.35 0.86 18.20
C THR A 315 -7.71 -0.34 17.48
N LEU A 316 -7.70 -0.35 16.15
CA LEU A 316 -7.06 -1.40 15.36
C LEU A 316 -5.57 -1.48 15.68
N SER A 317 -4.88 -0.33 15.67
CA SER A 317 -3.46 -0.26 15.99
C SER A 317 -3.18 -0.76 17.41
N ASP A 318 -3.92 -0.29 18.41
CA ASP A 318 -3.69 -0.65 19.81
C ASP A 318 -4.04 -2.11 20.12
N SER A 319 -4.98 -2.72 19.38
CA SER A 319 -5.40 -4.12 19.57
C SER A 319 -4.59 -5.13 18.75
N THR A 320 -3.76 -4.67 17.80
CA THR A 320 -2.94 -5.57 16.99
C THR A 320 -1.82 -6.16 17.83
N GLU A 321 -1.73 -7.48 17.82
CA GLU A 321 -0.73 -8.22 18.59
C GLU A 321 0.50 -8.47 17.73
N TYR A 322 1.69 -8.18 18.28
CA TYR A 322 2.97 -8.60 17.74
C TYR A 322 3.55 -9.74 18.53
N TYR A 323 4.21 -10.64 17.84
CA TYR A 323 4.87 -11.79 18.44
C TYR A 323 6.37 -11.69 18.25
N TYR A 324 7.13 -11.92 19.32
CA TYR A 324 8.57 -11.88 19.31
C TYR A 324 9.18 -12.97 20.17
N TYR A 325 10.44 -13.31 19.92
CA TYR A 325 11.18 -14.20 20.78
C TYR A 325 11.83 -13.46 21.92
N ALA A 326 11.51 -13.88 23.13
CA ALA A 326 12.32 -13.51 24.29
C ALA A 326 13.61 -14.31 24.26
N SER A 327 14.74 -13.63 24.17
CA SER A 327 16.06 -14.23 24.33
C SER A 327 16.48 -14.11 25.76
N HIS A 328 16.93 -15.22 26.39
CA HIS A 328 17.67 -15.15 27.64
C HIS A 328 19.12 -14.77 27.37
N THR A 329 19.60 -13.76 28.10
CA THR A 329 20.94 -13.18 27.97
C THR A 329 22.07 -14.07 28.50
N ASN A 330 21.79 -15.27 28.97
CA ASN A 330 22.79 -16.15 29.55
C ASN A 330 23.04 -17.41 28.72
N GLN A 331 24.03 -17.30 27.85
CA GLN A 331 25.03 -18.31 27.50
C GLN A 331 24.67 -19.57 26.73
N THR A 332 23.45 -19.86 26.44
CA THR A 332 23.10 -20.93 25.52
C THR A 332 22.01 -20.42 24.61
N ASN A 333 22.16 -20.57 23.32
CA ASN A 333 21.27 -20.17 22.23
C ASN A 333 19.83 -20.71 22.35
N MET A 334 19.21 -20.56 23.49
CA MET A 334 17.83 -21.03 23.74
C MET A 334 16.87 -19.85 23.79
N TYR A 335 15.96 -19.84 22.86
CA TYR A 335 14.80 -18.95 22.86
C TYR A 335 13.69 -19.59 23.69
N ASP A 336 13.31 -18.99 24.78
CA ASP A 336 12.44 -19.64 25.76
C ASP A 336 10.97 -19.60 25.39
N SER A 337 10.51 -18.60 24.67
CA SER A 337 9.08 -18.51 24.31
C SER A 337 8.79 -17.40 23.30
N VAL A 338 7.75 -17.60 22.51
CA VAL A 338 7.09 -16.50 21.78
C VAL A 338 6.33 -15.66 22.78
N ARG A 339 6.54 -14.36 22.75
CA ARG A 339 5.81 -13.39 23.57
C ARG A 339 4.97 -12.47 22.71
N ILE A 340 3.96 -11.90 23.33
CA ILE A 340 3.08 -10.91 22.72
C ILE A 340 3.51 -9.53 23.20
N SER A 341 3.74 -8.62 22.26
CA SER A 341 3.94 -7.22 22.60
C SER A 341 2.59 -6.59 22.97
N THR A 342 2.55 -5.86 24.06
CA THR A 342 1.38 -5.09 24.52
C THR A 342 1.34 -3.67 23.93
N ALA A 343 2.34 -3.31 23.13
CA ALA A 343 2.47 -1.94 22.61
C ALA A 343 1.56 -1.65 21.40
N GLY A 344 0.83 -2.64 20.88
CA GLY A 344 0.03 -2.51 19.66
C GLY A 344 0.88 -2.39 18.40
N ASP A 345 0.27 -1.98 17.29
CA ASP A 345 0.96 -1.76 16.02
C ASP A 345 1.81 -0.48 16.07
N MET A 346 3.10 -0.63 15.77
CA MET A 346 4.04 0.47 15.88
C MET A 346 4.05 1.37 14.64
N ARG A 347 3.49 0.91 13.52
CA ARG A 347 3.45 1.69 12.26
C ARG A 347 2.69 3.00 12.44
N LEU A 348 1.49 2.94 13.02
CA LEU A 348 0.72 4.16 13.28
C LEU A 348 1.47 5.11 14.22
N ARG A 349 2.03 4.58 15.30
CA ARG A 349 2.79 5.38 16.28
C ARG A 349 4.01 6.06 15.67
N SER A 350 4.62 5.46 14.64
CA SER A 350 5.79 6.03 13.97
C SER A 350 5.48 7.27 13.12
N VAL A 351 4.23 7.44 12.71
CA VAL A 351 3.76 8.57 11.87
C VAL A 351 2.80 9.50 12.62
N ILE A 352 2.52 9.23 13.88
CA ILE A 352 1.79 10.14 14.75
C ILE A 352 2.77 10.80 15.68
N HIS A 353 2.80 12.13 15.63
CA HIS A 353 3.57 12.91 16.59
C HIS A 353 2.64 13.47 17.67
N GLN A 354 3.10 13.42 18.92
CA GLN A 354 2.37 13.96 20.05
C GLN A 354 3.32 14.75 20.96
N GLU A 355 2.93 15.97 21.27
CA GLU A 355 3.66 16.80 22.22
C GLU A 355 2.72 17.37 23.27
N ALA A 356 3.24 17.51 24.48
CA ALA A 356 2.51 18.18 25.56
C ALA A 356 2.44 19.69 25.31
N SER A 357 1.26 20.26 25.42
CA SER A 357 1.00 21.69 25.33
C SER A 357 0.21 22.13 26.56
N GLY A 358 0.91 22.53 27.63
CA GLY A 358 0.29 22.77 28.94
C GLY A 358 -0.37 21.51 29.49
N ASP A 359 -1.64 21.60 29.84
CA ASP A 359 -2.43 20.47 30.35
C ASP A 359 -3.04 19.58 29.25
N THR A 360 -2.78 19.89 27.97
CA THR A 360 -3.29 19.15 26.81
C THR A 360 -2.15 18.61 25.96
N ALA A 361 -2.40 17.49 25.28
CA ALA A 361 -1.51 16.97 24.26
C ALA A 361 -2.01 17.36 22.87
N ILE A 362 -1.13 17.91 22.04
CA ILE A 362 -1.40 18.16 20.64
C ILE A 362 -0.87 16.97 19.85
N GLN A 363 -1.71 16.40 18.99
CA GLN A 363 -1.38 15.26 18.15
C GLN A 363 -1.56 15.64 16.68
N TRP A 364 -0.62 15.24 15.82
CA TRP A 364 -0.72 15.43 14.37
C TRP A 364 -0.09 14.26 13.60
N ILE A 365 -0.41 14.16 12.30
CA ILE A 365 0.12 13.15 11.41
C ILE A 365 1.31 13.75 10.65
N ASP A 366 2.52 13.24 10.83
CA ASP A 366 3.73 13.78 10.21
C ASP A 366 4.28 12.94 9.05
N LYS A 367 3.50 11.96 8.56
CA LYS A 367 3.86 11.07 7.45
C LYS A 367 4.34 11.82 6.21
N TYR A 368 3.80 13.01 5.98
CA TYR A 368 4.11 13.84 4.81
C TYR A 368 5.15 14.93 5.05
N LYS A 369 5.93 14.84 6.11
CA LYS A 369 6.99 15.83 6.40
C LYS A 369 7.99 16.01 5.24
N TYR A 370 8.08 15.08 4.32
CA TYR A 370 8.94 15.16 3.13
C TYR A 370 8.20 15.59 1.85
N ALA A 371 6.93 15.89 1.92
CA ALA A 371 6.08 16.47 0.88
C ALA A 371 5.93 15.64 -0.42
N GLN A 372 6.42 14.43 -0.51
CA GLN A 372 6.20 13.55 -1.66
C GLN A 372 4.90 12.77 -1.51
N ILE A 373 4.20 12.53 -2.61
CA ILE A 373 2.95 11.78 -2.63
C ILE A 373 3.21 10.41 -3.24
N LEU A 374 3.11 9.37 -2.42
CA LEU A 374 3.32 7.99 -2.85
C LEU A 374 2.12 7.52 -3.67
N LEU A 375 2.37 6.89 -4.80
CA LEU A 375 1.34 6.24 -5.61
C LEU A 375 1.34 4.74 -5.36
N TYR A 376 2.53 4.13 -5.34
CA TYR A 376 2.72 2.71 -5.09
C TYR A 376 3.94 2.47 -4.22
N ARG A 377 3.80 1.54 -3.28
CA ARG A 377 4.86 0.93 -2.50
C ARG A 377 4.84 -0.59 -2.71
N ASN A 378 5.97 -1.24 -2.52
CA ASN A 378 6.05 -2.70 -2.62
C ASN A 378 5.09 -3.38 -1.64
N SER A 379 4.98 -2.87 -0.41
CA SER A 379 4.02 -3.37 0.59
C SER A 379 2.58 -3.31 0.08
N THR A 380 2.19 -2.24 -0.60
CA THR A 380 0.86 -2.13 -1.23
C THR A 380 0.65 -3.20 -2.30
N ILE A 381 1.68 -3.47 -3.12
CA ILE A 381 1.59 -4.48 -4.19
C ILE A 381 1.51 -5.89 -3.58
N TRP A 382 2.25 -6.17 -2.50
CA TRP A 382 2.14 -7.44 -1.77
C TRP A 382 0.73 -7.66 -1.21
N LEU A 383 0.11 -6.65 -0.61
CA LEU A 383 -1.25 -6.75 -0.08
C LEU A 383 -2.29 -6.94 -1.20
N ARG A 384 -2.10 -6.32 -2.35
CA ARG A 384 -2.97 -6.55 -3.53
C ARG A 384 -2.78 -7.93 -4.13
N LEU A 385 -1.56 -8.46 -4.12
CA LEU A 385 -1.31 -9.86 -4.48
C LEU A 385 -1.97 -10.82 -3.49
N ALA A 386 -1.89 -10.53 -2.19
CA ALA A 386 -2.59 -11.30 -1.16
C ALA A 386 -4.11 -11.28 -1.39
N GLU A 387 -4.69 -10.12 -1.74
CA GLU A 387 -6.10 -10.00 -2.09
C GLU A 387 -6.45 -10.84 -3.33
N ALA A 388 -5.64 -10.79 -4.39
CA ALA A 388 -5.85 -11.59 -5.59
C ALA A 388 -5.78 -13.10 -5.28
N PHE A 389 -4.76 -13.55 -4.54
CA PHE A 389 -4.65 -14.95 -4.12
C PHE A 389 -5.85 -15.41 -3.28
N ASN A 390 -6.27 -14.58 -2.31
CA ASN A 390 -7.42 -14.86 -1.48
C ASN A 390 -8.68 -15.10 -2.32
N ARG A 391 -8.96 -14.24 -3.29
CA ARG A 391 -10.14 -14.31 -4.16
C ARG A 391 -10.07 -15.47 -5.15
N LEU A 392 -8.88 -15.95 -5.49
CA LEU A 392 -8.66 -17.19 -6.23
C LEU A 392 -8.84 -18.44 -5.35
N GLY A 393 -9.09 -18.26 -4.06
CA GLY A 393 -9.26 -19.34 -3.10
C GLY A 393 -7.95 -19.90 -2.55
N MET A 394 -6.82 -19.23 -2.81
CA MET A 394 -5.51 -19.50 -2.21
C MET A 394 -5.37 -18.69 -0.90
N THR A 395 -6.26 -18.94 0.03
CA THR A 395 -6.37 -18.20 1.30
C THR A 395 -5.13 -18.35 2.19
N ASP A 396 -4.51 -19.52 2.13
CA ASP A 396 -3.25 -19.83 2.81
C ASP A 396 -2.04 -19.05 2.23
N ALA A 397 -1.99 -18.84 0.91
CA ALA A 397 -0.97 -17.97 0.29
C ALA A 397 -1.17 -16.51 0.69
N ALA A 398 -2.40 -16.03 0.73
CA ALA A 398 -2.71 -14.70 1.23
C ALA A 398 -2.27 -14.51 2.68
N PHE A 399 -2.60 -15.48 3.53
CA PHE A 399 -2.18 -15.47 4.94
C PHE A 399 -0.66 -15.54 5.11
N LEU A 400 0.03 -16.29 4.23
CA LEU A 400 1.49 -16.34 4.21
C LEU A 400 2.13 -14.95 4.03
N ILE A 401 1.59 -14.15 3.10
CA ILE A 401 2.07 -12.77 2.88
C ILE A 401 1.91 -11.92 4.14
N LEU A 402 0.82 -12.08 4.87
CA LEU A 402 0.58 -11.31 6.11
C LEU A 402 1.47 -11.76 7.26
N LYS A 403 1.71 -13.08 7.40
CA LYS A 403 2.34 -13.66 8.58
C LYS A 403 3.84 -13.86 8.44
N ASP A 404 4.25 -14.75 7.55
CA ASP A 404 5.63 -15.23 7.46
C ASP A 404 6.38 -14.70 6.24
N GLY A 405 5.65 -14.18 5.25
CA GLY A 405 6.18 -13.75 3.97
C GLY A 405 6.59 -14.90 3.04
N ILE A 406 6.97 -14.54 1.82
CA ILE A 406 7.40 -15.48 0.77
C ILE A 406 8.92 -15.58 0.74
N GLY A 407 9.42 -16.80 0.66
CA GLY A 407 10.84 -17.12 0.52
C GLY A 407 11.03 -18.60 0.25
N GLU A 408 12.24 -19.00 -0.13
CA GLU A 408 12.60 -20.40 -0.40
C GLU A 408 12.22 -21.35 0.75
N PHE A 409 12.22 -20.85 2.00
CA PHE A 409 11.83 -21.62 3.20
C PHE A 409 10.41 -22.19 3.12
N VAL A 410 9.54 -21.62 2.29
CA VAL A 410 8.17 -22.09 2.06
C VAL A 410 8.16 -23.51 1.47
N LEU A 411 9.21 -23.86 0.72
CA LEU A 411 9.38 -25.19 0.11
C LEU A 411 10.17 -26.15 1.01
N GLY A 412 10.66 -25.68 2.16
CA GLY A 412 11.45 -26.47 3.08
C GLY A 412 10.64 -27.53 3.83
N THR A 413 11.31 -28.64 4.15
CA THR A 413 10.75 -29.74 4.96
C THR A 413 11.68 -30.11 6.10
N TYR A 414 11.11 -30.66 7.16
CA TYR A 414 11.83 -31.30 8.26
C TYR A 414 12.41 -32.65 7.85
N ALA A 415 13.21 -33.24 8.73
CA ALA A 415 13.78 -34.57 8.50
C ALA A 415 12.75 -35.68 8.40
N ASP A 416 11.57 -35.50 8.97
CA ASP A 416 10.43 -36.41 8.88
C ASP A 416 9.54 -36.18 7.63
N GLY A 417 9.93 -35.24 6.76
CA GLY A 417 9.21 -34.88 5.55
C GLY A 417 8.07 -33.89 5.75
N SER A 418 7.76 -33.48 6.98
CA SER A 418 6.73 -32.47 7.21
C SER A 418 7.19 -31.09 6.75
N PRO A 419 6.30 -30.24 6.20
CA PRO A 419 6.66 -28.93 5.69
C PRO A 419 6.98 -27.93 6.81
N TRP A 420 7.93 -27.01 6.58
CA TRP A 420 8.25 -25.96 7.53
C TRP A 420 7.08 -24.99 7.76
N VAL A 421 6.34 -24.67 6.70
CA VAL A 421 5.12 -23.86 6.80
C VAL A 421 3.91 -24.79 6.70
N SER A 422 3.41 -25.23 7.85
CA SER A 422 2.46 -26.34 7.94
C SER A 422 1.04 -26.01 7.47
N TYR A 423 0.66 -24.73 7.47
CA TYR A 423 -0.69 -24.31 7.05
C TYR A 423 -0.85 -24.15 5.54
N LEU A 424 0.23 -24.21 4.76
CA LEU A 424 0.13 -24.17 3.31
C LEU A 424 -0.24 -25.54 2.74
N SER A 425 -1.19 -25.55 1.82
CA SER A 425 -1.55 -26.73 1.04
C SER A 425 -0.47 -27.07 -0.01
N ASP A 426 -0.44 -28.30 -0.44
CA ASP A 426 0.47 -28.73 -1.51
C ASP A 426 0.12 -28.06 -2.84
N GLU A 427 -1.18 -27.85 -3.10
CA GLU A 427 -1.68 -27.13 -4.26
C GLU A 427 -1.15 -25.69 -4.30
N THR A 428 -1.18 -25.00 -3.15
CA THR A 428 -0.62 -23.64 -3.05
C THR A 428 0.89 -23.63 -3.25
N ARG A 429 1.63 -24.58 -2.65
CA ARG A 429 3.09 -24.70 -2.88
C ARG A 429 3.41 -24.92 -4.35
N GLN A 430 2.65 -25.80 -5.02
CA GLN A 430 2.81 -26.05 -6.44
C GLN A 430 2.48 -24.80 -7.27
N ALA A 431 1.39 -24.10 -6.94
CA ALA A 431 0.99 -22.89 -7.64
C ALA A 431 2.07 -21.78 -7.56
N LEU A 432 2.71 -21.62 -6.40
CA LEU A 432 3.81 -20.67 -6.21
C LEU A 432 5.08 -21.03 -6.99
N GLN A 433 5.21 -22.26 -7.46
CA GLN A 433 6.32 -22.70 -8.30
C GLN A 433 6.00 -22.66 -9.79
N THR A 434 4.72 -22.80 -10.18
CA THR A 434 4.32 -23.02 -11.58
C THR A 434 3.40 -21.93 -12.11
N THR A 435 2.23 -21.76 -11.53
CA THR A 435 1.19 -20.85 -12.02
C THR A 435 1.51 -19.39 -11.71
N TYR A 436 2.04 -19.15 -10.50
CA TYR A 436 2.48 -17.85 -9.99
C TYR A 436 3.94 -17.98 -9.55
N PRO A 437 4.90 -18.03 -10.47
CA PRO A 437 6.22 -18.62 -10.28
C PRO A 437 7.18 -17.76 -9.43
N LEU A 438 6.72 -17.30 -8.26
CA LEU A 438 7.58 -16.62 -7.27
C LEU A 438 8.72 -17.54 -6.80
N LEU A 439 8.40 -18.81 -6.55
CA LEU A 439 9.34 -19.81 -6.02
C LEU A 439 9.69 -20.88 -7.06
N SER A 440 9.62 -20.57 -8.34
CA SER A 440 10.10 -21.45 -9.41
C SER A 440 11.62 -21.59 -9.36
N THR A 441 12.15 -22.63 -10.01
CA THR A 441 13.61 -22.83 -10.15
C THR A 441 14.30 -21.60 -10.78
N GLU A 442 13.63 -20.88 -11.67
CA GLU A 442 14.17 -19.67 -12.29
C GLU A 442 14.23 -18.47 -11.33
N ASN A 443 13.27 -18.35 -10.42
CA ASN A 443 13.09 -17.16 -9.59
C ASN A 443 13.50 -17.36 -8.11
N ILE A 444 13.76 -18.59 -7.68
CA ILE A 444 13.98 -18.90 -6.28
C ILE A 444 15.16 -18.16 -5.66
N GLU A 445 16.18 -17.85 -6.45
CA GLU A 445 17.34 -17.06 -6.00
C GLU A 445 16.97 -15.62 -5.61
N LEU A 446 15.86 -15.11 -6.14
CA LEU A 446 15.32 -13.79 -5.80
C LEU A 446 14.71 -13.79 -4.38
N PHE A 447 14.26 -14.95 -3.92
CA PHE A 447 13.57 -15.15 -2.63
C PHE A 447 14.34 -16.11 -1.72
N PRO A 448 15.60 -15.80 -1.36
CA PRO A 448 16.48 -16.74 -0.67
C PRO A 448 15.95 -17.09 0.73
N ASN A 449 16.36 -18.24 1.24
CA ASN A 449 15.99 -18.78 2.55
C ASN A 449 16.30 -17.84 3.74
N SER A 450 17.28 -16.95 3.56
CA SER A 450 17.68 -15.99 4.58
C SER A 450 16.68 -14.84 4.75
N ARG A 451 15.66 -14.72 3.87
CA ARG A 451 14.76 -13.57 3.78
C ARG A 451 13.31 -14.00 3.60
N ALA A 452 12.41 -13.14 3.99
CA ALA A 452 10.97 -13.26 3.76
C ALA A 452 10.48 -11.98 3.09
N PHE A 453 9.57 -12.10 2.12
CA PHE A 453 9.02 -11.00 1.34
C PHE A 453 7.51 -10.98 1.48
N GLY A 454 6.96 -9.83 1.73
CA GLY A 454 5.56 -9.64 2.06
C GLY A 454 5.42 -8.68 3.23
N ILE A 455 4.27 -8.61 3.85
CA ILE A 455 4.09 -7.80 5.06
C ILE A 455 4.76 -8.47 6.24
N HIS A 456 4.50 -9.76 6.43
CA HIS A 456 5.10 -10.68 7.42
C HIS A 456 5.32 -10.10 8.83
N THR A 457 4.44 -9.19 9.26
CA THR A 457 4.54 -8.52 10.57
C THR A 457 3.95 -9.31 11.72
N HIS A 458 3.14 -10.35 11.42
CA HIS A 458 2.40 -11.10 12.43
C HIS A 458 3.08 -12.41 12.85
N GLY A 459 4.14 -12.79 12.17
CA GLY A 459 4.97 -13.93 12.57
C GLY A 459 6.07 -13.51 13.55
N ALA A 460 6.46 -14.42 14.45
CA ALA A 460 7.62 -14.19 15.32
C ALA A 460 8.95 -14.43 14.58
N GLY A 461 8.98 -14.21 13.30
CA GLY A 461 10.05 -14.50 12.37
C GLY A 461 9.90 -15.88 11.72
N LYS A 462 10.38 -16.00 10.49
CA LYS A 462 10.16 -17.17 9.61
C LYS A 462 10.56 -18.54 10.21
N ALA A 463 11.49 -18.56 11.12
CA ALA A 463 11.97 -19.79 11.72
C ALA A 463 11.17 -20.25 12.94
N ALA A 464 10.17 -19.48 13.30
CA ALA A 464 9.68 -19.53 14.63
C ALA A 464 8.20 -19.77 14.75
N SER A 465 7.44 -19.31 13.80
CA SER A 465 5.99 -19.28 13.94
C SER A 465 5.33 -20.67 13.92
N ASP A 466 5.98 -21.65 13.30
CA ASP A 466 5.40 -22.99 13.13
C ASP A 466 6.29 -24.14 13.63
N TYR A 467 7.42 -23.86 14.25
CA TYR A 467 8.30 -24.88 14.80
C TYR A 467 7.73 -25.47 16.09
N PRO A 468 7.18 -26.68 16.09
CA PRO A 468 6.84 -27.38 17.32
C PRO A 468 8.13 -27.87 17.98
N GLY A 469 8.67 -27.14 18.96
CA GLY A 469 9.84 -27.56 19.72
C GLY A 469 11.03 -28.01 18.85
N GLY A 470 11.21 -27.38 17.68
CA GLY A 470 11.98 -27.96 16.62
C GLY A 470 13.44 -27.57 16.60
N LYS A 471 14.19 -28.41 15.91
CA LYS A 471 15.60 -28.17 15.60
C LYS A 471 15.71 -27.41 14.29
N GLN A 472 16.32 -26.24 14.27
CA GLN A 472 16.76 -25.67 13.00
C GLN A 472 17.86 -26.51 12.35
N PRO A 473 18.00 -26.47 11.00
CA PRO A 473 19.21 -26.94 10.36
C PRO A 473 20.41 -26.25 10.99
N GLY A 474 21.30 -27.01 11.64
CA GLY A 474 22.43 -26.48 12.43
C GLY A 474 22.41 -26.82 13.92
N GLY A 475 21.40 -27.55 14.39
CA GLY A 475 21.41 -28.17 15.74
C GLY A 475 20.93 -27.27 16.88
N ILE A 476 20.38 -26.09 16.60
CA ILE A 476 19.83 -25.19 17.62
C ILE A 476 18.41 -25.64 17.94
N THR A 477 18.17 -25.97 19.21
CA THR A 477 16.84 -26.35 19.69
C THR A 477 16.14 -25.09 20.20
N TYR A 478 15.01 -24.76 19.57
CA TYR A 478 14.13 -23.69 20.06
C TYR A 478 13.00 -24.33 20.88
N ASN A 479 12.88 -23.94 22.12
CA ASN A 479 11.74 -24.34 22.95
C ASN A 479 10.64 -23.30 22.79
N THR A 480 9.97 -23.34 21.64
CA THR A 480 9.08 -22.26 21.24
C THR A 480 7.65 -22.77 21.16
N GLY A 481 6.78 -22.12 21.90
CA GLY A 481 5.37 -22.16 21.59
C GLY A 481 5.12 -21.59 20.19
N LYS A 482 4.16 -22.12 19.46
CA LYS A 482 3.70 -21.52 18.20
C LYS A 482 3.17 -20.11 18.47
N SER A 483 3.45 -19.17 17.56
CA SER A 483 2.75 -17.89 17.57
C SER A 483 1.23 -18.14 17.57
N PRO A 484 0.46 -17.42 18.39
CA PRO A 484 -1.00 -17.50 18.36
C PRO A 484 -1.63 -17.05 17.04
N TYR A 485 -0.87 -16.37 16.18
CA TYR A 485 -1.32 -15.96 14.86
C TYR A 485 -1.27 -17.15 13.90
N GLN A 486 -2.27 -18.01 14.01
CA GLN A 486 -2.44 -19.23 13.20
C GLN A 486 -3.65 -19.09 12.28
N LEU A 487 -3.57 -19.64 11.05
CA LEU A 487 -4.61 -19.49 10.04
C LEU A 487 -6.00 -19.82 10.57
N ASP A 488 -6.20 -21.03 11.08
CA ASP A 488 -7.51 -21.49 11.56
C ASP A 488 -8.04 -20.63 12.72
N ARG A 489 -7.16 -20.24 13.64
CA ARG A 489 -7.53 -19.38 14.77
C ARG A 489 -7.96 -17.99 14.30
N MET A 490 -7.17 -17.36 13.44
CA MET A 490 -7.45 -16.00 12.97
C MET A 490 -8.71 -15.95 12.10
N VAL A 491 -8.86 -16.92 11.22
CA VAL A 491 -10.08 -17.07 10.41
C VAL A 491 -11.30 -17.27 11.31
N GLY A 492 -11.20 -18.16 12.30
CA GLY A 492 -12.29 -18.40 13.25
C GLY A 492 -12.69 -17.15 14.05
N LEU A 493 -11.70 -16.37 14.50
CA LEU A 493 -11.96 -15.09 15.19
C LEU A 493 -12.66 -14.08 14.28
N LYS A 494 -12.22 -13.92 13.02
CA LYS A 494 -12.85 -13.03 12.07
C LYS A 494 -14.27 -13.47 11.69
N MET A 495 -14.49 -14.75 11.50
CA MET A 495 -15.84 -15.29 11.27
C MET A 495 -16.79 -15.02 12.45
N GLN A 496 -16.29 -15.16 13.68
CA GLN A 496 -17.08 -14.83 14.88
C GLN A 496 -17.37 -13.33 14.97
N GLU A 497 -16.38 -12.47 14.73
CA GLU A 497 -16.56 -11.03 14.67
C GLU A 497 -17.66 -10.62 13.68
N LEU A 498 -17.65 -11.20 12.47
CA LEU A 498 -18.66 -10.95 11.44
C LEU A 498 -20.04 -11.46 11.86
N ALA A 499 -20.10 -12.66 12.44
CA ALA A 499 -21.34 -13.23 12.93
C ALA A 499 -22.00 -12.35 14.01
N ASP A 500 -21.22 -11.90 14.99
CA ASP A 500 -21.67 -11.01 16.05
C ASP A 500 -22.08 -9.64 15.50
N ALA A 501 -21.30 -9.10 14.55
CA ALA A 501 -21.53 -7.79 13.97
C ALA A 501 -22.83 -7.71 13.16
N TYR A 502 -23.22 -8.79 12.51
CA TYR A 502 -24.38 -8.82 11.60
C TYR A 502 -25.52 -9.72 12.08
N GLY A 503 -25.40 -10.35 13.25
CA GLY A 503 -26.42 -11.21 13.82
C GLY A 503 -26.68 -12.48 12.95
N VAL A 504 -25.62 -13.02 12.34
CA VAL A 504 -25.67 -14.22 11.48
C VAL A 504 -24.96 -15.39 12.13
N ALA A 505 -25.18 -16.60 11.59
CA ALA A 505 -24.43 -17.75 12.05
C ALA A 505 -22.94 -17.65 11.67
N VAL A 506 -22.07 -18.22 12.49
CA VAL A 506 -20.64 -18.34 12.16
C VAL A 506 -20.49 -19.17 10.88
N GLY A 507 -19.74 -18.64 9.93
CA GLY A 507 -19.51 -19.29 8.65
C GLY A 507 -18.70 -20.58 8.75
N THR A 508 -18.90 -21.48 7.80
CA THR A 508 -18.22 -22.79 7.74
C THR A 508 -17.75 -23.16 6.33
N THR A 509 -17.99 -22.32 5.35
CA THR A 509 -17.68 -22.58 3.95
C THR A 509 -16.33 -21.99 3.55
N LYS A 510 -15.80 -22.42 2.40
CA LYS A 510 -14.62 -21.81 1.81
C LYS A 510 -14.82 -20.31 1.52
N GLN A 511 -16.04 -19.92 1.12
CA GLN A 511 -16.35 -18.51 0.88
C GLN A 511 -16.32 -17.69 2.18
N ASP A 512 -16.72 -18.26 3.31
CA ASP A 512 -16.58 -17.62 4.61
C ASP A 512 -15.11 -17.40 4.97
N THR A 513 -14.25 -18.38 4.68
CA THR A 513 -12.79 -18.24 4.86
C THR A 513 -12.23 -17.12 3.97
N ILE A 514 -12.61 -17.07 2.69
CA ILE A 514 -12.19 -16.01 1.77
C ILE A 514 -12.61 -14.63 2.33
N ASN A 515 -13.84 -14.50 2.81
CA ASN A 515 -14.34 -13.26 3.37
C ASN A 515 -13.62 -12.86 4.68
N ALA A 516 -13.31 -13.84 5.55
CA ALA A 516 -12.55 -13.58 6.77
C ALA A 516 -11.11 -13.10 6.48
N ILE A 517 -10.41 -13.75 5.55
CA ILE A 517 -9.06 -13.34 5.12
C ILE A 517 -9.11 -11.98 4.42
N GLU A 518 -10.15 -11.69 3.63
CA GLU A 518 -10.33 -10.37 3.02
C GLU A 518 -10.43 -9.26 4.08
N ASP A 519 -11.15 -9.51 5.18
CA ASP A 519 -11.21 -8.55 6.29
C ASP A 519 -9.86 -8.40 7.01
N MET A 520 -9.08 -9.47 7.13
CA MET A 520 -7.70 -9.38 7.65
C MET A 520 -6.80 -8.55 6.72
N ILE A 521 -6.90 -8.74 5.40
CA ILE A 521 -6.18 -7.91 4.41
C ILE A 521 -6.66 -6.45 4.49
N CYS A 522 -7.95 -6.22 4.70
CA CYS A 522 -8.51 -4.88 4.87
C CYS A 522 -7.94 -4.15 6.09
N ASP A 523 -7.79 -4.87 7.21
CA ASP A 523 -7.19 -4.34 8.43
C ASP A 523 -5.69 -4.10 8.23
N GLU A 524 -4.99 -4.99 7.54
CA GLU A 524 -3.57 -4.83 7.23
C GLU A 524 -3.32 -3.64 6.29
N LEU A 525 -4.16 -3.45 5.26
CA LEU A 525 -4.12 -2.25 4.41
C LEU A 525 -4.33 -0.96 5.23
N ALA A 526 -5.19 -1.01 6.25
CA ALA A 526 -5.38 0.14 7.14
C ALA A 526 -4.12 0.49 7.93
N LEU A 527 -3.42 -0.51 8.45
CA LEU A 527 -2.20 -0.31 9.25
C LEU A 527 -1.01 0.09 8.37
N GLU A 528 -0.85 -0.57 7.22
CA GLU A 528 0.29 -0.38 6.34
C GLU A 528 0.22 0.90 5.51
N THR A 529 -0.96 1.21 4.94
CA THR A 529 -1.12 2.28 3.96
C THR A 529 -1.95 3.46 4.46
N ALA A 530 -2.14 3.60 5.78
CA ALA A 530 -2.86 4.73 6.36
C ALA A 530 -2.35 6.07 5.80
N PHE A 531 -3.28 6.92 5.42
CA PHE A 531 -3.04 8.28 4.93
C PHE A 531 -2.42 8.39 3.52
N GLU A 532 -2.31 7.29 2.76
CA GLU A 532 -1.67 7.29 1.42
C GLU A 532 -2.66 7.51 0.25
N GLY A 533 -3.94 7.74 0.52
CA GLY A 533 -4.93 8.03 -0.51
C GLY A 533 -5.57 6.79 -1.17
N ASN A 534 -5.35 5.59 -0.61
CA ASN A 534 -5.86 4.34 -1.18
C ASN A 534 -7.14 3.84 -0.51
N ARG A 535 -7.40 4.23 0.73
CA ARG A 535 -8.36 3.55 1.61
C ARG A 535 -9.77 3.43 1.06
N TRP A 536 -10.32 4.49 0.48
CA TRP A 536 -11.67 4.44 -0.10
C TRP A 536 -11.78 3.40 -1.23
N TYR A 537 -10.79 3.32 -2.07
CA TYR A 537 -10.79 2.41 -3.21
C TYR A 537 -10.69 0.96 -2.75
N ASP A 538 -9.89 0.67 -1.73
CA ASP A 538 -9.80 -0.65 -1.13
C ASP A 538 -11.13 -1.06 -0.50
N LEU A 539 -11.76 -0.19 0.29
CA LEU A 539 -13.07 -0.45 0.90
C LEU A 539 -14.15 -0.68 -0.17
N LYS A 540 -14.19 0.16 -1.21
CA LYS A 540 -15.16 0.04 -2.30
C LYS A 540 -15.00 -1.28 -3.07
N ARG A 541 -13.76 -1.67 -3.38
CA ARG A 541 -13.45 -2.93 -4.07
C ARG A 541 -13.86 -4.14 -3.23
N MET A 542 -13.55 -4.14 -1.94
CA MET A 542 -13.96 -5.20 -1.02
C MET A 542 -15.48 -5.26 -0.84
N ALA A 543 -16.15 -4.12 -0.71
CA ALA A 543 -17.61 -4.07 -0.63
C ALA A 543 -18.26 -4.62 -1.91
N THR A 544 -17.69 -4.32 -3.09
CA THR A 544 -18.17 -4.88 -4.36
C THR A 544 -18.03 -6.40 -4.37
N HIS A 545 -16.88 -6.93 -4.00
CA HIS A 545 -16.66 -8.38 -3.92
C HIS A 545 -17.58 -9.06 -2.89
N LYS A 546 -17.81 -8.44 -1.72
CA LYS A 546 -18.74 -8.95 -0.72
C LYS A 546 -20.19 -9.03 -1.23
N ASN A 547 -20.59 -8.09 -2.09
CA ASN A 547 -21.89 -8.16 -2.76
C ASN A 547 -21.97 -9.31 -3.77
N GLU A 548 -20.91 -9.51 -4.55
CA GLU A 548 -20.83 -10.55 -5.57
C GLU A 548 -20.71 -11.97 -4.99
N SER A 549 -20.09 -12.09 -3.83
CA SER A 549 -19.92 -13.39 -3.15
C SER A 549 -21.23 -14.05 -2.69
N GLY A 550 -22.31 -13.27 -2.57
CA GLY A 550 -23.60 -13.73 -2.08
C GLY A 550 -23.63 -14.13 -0.59
N ILE A 551 -22.52 -13.95 0.12
CA ILE A 551 -22.39 -14.29 1.53
C ILE A 551 -23.28 -13.37 2.38
N TYR A 552 -23.92 -13.91 3.41
CA TYR A 552 -24.82 -13.17 4.32
C TYR A 552 -25.97 -12.42 3.61
N GLY A 553 -26.36 -12.87 2.41
CA GLY A 553 -27.43 -12.30 1.59
C GLY A 553 -27.01 -11.15 0.71
N GLY A 554 -27.92 -10.73 -0.18
CA GLY A 554 -27.68 -9.63 -1.12
C GLY A 554 -27.32 -8.33 -0.40
N ASN A 555 -26.46 -7.52 -1.05
CA ASN A 555 -25.99 -6.23 -0.56
C ASN A 555 -25.21 -6.28 0.78
N PHE A 556 -24.55 -7.40 1.07
CA PHE A 556 -23.72 -7.51 2.28
C PHE A 556 -22.60 -6.48 2.28
N GLY A 557 -21.92 -6.28 1.14
CA GLY A 557 -20.85 -5.29 1.00
C GLY A 557 -21.31 -3.85 1.25
N GLY A 558 -22.52 -3.49 0.79
CA GLY A 558 -23.11 -2.18 1.08
C GLY A 558 -23.35 -1.97 2.58
N ARG A 559 -23.93 -2.96 3.24
CA ARG A 559 -24.15 -2.93 4.71
C ARG A 559 -22.81 -2.88 5.48
N TRP A 560 -21.83 -3.64 5.05
CA TRP A 560 -20.48 -3.65 5.62
C TRP A 560 -19.81 -2.28 5.50
N LEU A 561 -19.88 -1.66 4.33
CA LEU A 561 -19.32 -0.34 4.07
C LEU A 561 -20.03 0.76 4.88
N ALA A 562 -21.35 0.75 4.86
CA ALA A 562 -22.16 1.71 5.61
C ALA A 562 -21.86 1.65 7.12
N ARG A 563 -21.68 0.43 7.67
CA ARG A 563 -21.31 0.24 9.09
C ARG A 563 -19.92 0.80 9.39
N LYS A 564 -18.90 0.50 8.55
CA LYS A 564 -17.53 1.01 8.74
C LYS A 564 -17.46 2.53 8.73
N LEU A 565 -18.31 3.18 7.93
CA LEU A 565 -18.30 4.64 7.75
C LEU A 565 -19.37 5.39 8.54
N ALA A 566 -20.16 4.71 9.36
CA ALA A 566 -21.26 5.30 10.13
C ALA A 566 -20.80 6.49 11.00
N PHE A 567 -19.59 6.44 11.56
CA PHE A 567 -19.04 7.52 12.38
C PHE A 567 -18.82 8.85 11.63
N LYS A 568 -18.72 8.80 10.29
CA LYS A 568 -18.60 9.99 9.43
C LYS A 568 -19.93 10.67 9.16
N GLN A 569 -21.04 10.07 9.59
CA GLN A 569 -22.40 10.57 9.39
C GLN A 569 -22.68 10.90 7.92
N PRO A 570 -22.56 9.93 7.00
CA PRO A 570 -22.83 10.15 5.58
C PRO A 570 -24.23 10.74 5.38
N VAL A 571 -24.35 11.73 4.49
CA VAL A 571 -25.66 12.32 4.15
C VAL A 571 -26.44 11.48 3.14
N VAL A 572 -25.79 10.45 2.57
CA VAL A 572 -26.37 9.49 1.62
C VAL A 572 -26.40 8.10 2.21
N ASN A 573 -27.24 7.23 1.66
CA ASN A 573 -27.26 5.82 2.06
C ASN A 573 -26.11 5.06 1.35
N LEU A 574 -25.06 4.67 2.08
CA LEU A 574 -23.92 3.93 1.56
C LEU A 574 -24.20 2.45 1.31
N GLU A 575 -25.36 1.93 1.68
CA GLU A 575 -25.80 0.61 1.21
C GLU A 575 -26.12 0.61 -0.30
N ASP A 576 -26.45 1.77 -0.85
CA ASP A 576 -26.66 1.95 -2.29
C ASP A 576 -25.32 2.26 -2.99
N LYS A 577 -24.90 1.34 -3.88
CA LYS A 577 -23.67 1.44 -4.66
C LYS A 577 -23.60 2.73 -5.51
N ASN A 578 -24.72 3.28 -5.95
CA ASN A 578 -24.74 4.52 -6.73
C ASN A 578 -24.19 5.71 -5.93
N ASN A 579 -24.25 5.67 -4.61
CA ASN A 579 -23.74 6.70 -3.72
C ASN A 579 -22.22 6.58 -3.43
N TRP A 580 -21.54 5.61 -4.05
CA TRP A 580 -20.11 5.40 -3.86
C TRP A 580 -19.24 6.26 -4.77
N TYR A 581 -19.84 6.96 -5.71
CA TYR A 581 -19.14 7.77 -6.70
C TYR A 581 -19.27 9.26 -6.41
N LEU A 582 -18.27 10.00 -6.87
CA LEU A 582 -18.32 11.45 -6.89
C LEU A 582 -19.17 11.95 -8.05
N PRO A 583 -19.79 13.14 -7.93
CA PRO A 583 -20.51 13.72 -9.06
C PRO A 583 -19.53 14.09 -10.18
N PHE A 584 -19.80 13.67 -11.41
CA PHE A 584 -18.95 13.98 -12.55
C PHE A 584 -19.30 15.35 -13.15
N LYS A 585 -18.24 16.16 -13.45
CA LYS A 585 -18.39 17.45 -14.15
C LYS A 585 -17.38 17.54 -15.28
#